data_7babdeaef2b2b240485834099e042e5f
#
_entry.id   7babdeaef2b2b240485834099e042e5f
#
_cell.length_a   1.000
_cell.length_b   1.000
_cell.length_c   1.000
_cell.angle_alpha   90.00
_cell.angle_beta   90.00
_cell.angle_gamma   90.00
#
_symmetry.space_group_name_H-M   'P 1'
#
loop_
_entity.id
_entity.type
_entity.pdbx_description
1 polymer ?
#
loop_
_entity_poly.entity_id
_entity_poly.type
_entity_poly.pdbx_seq_one_letter_code
_entity_poly.pdbx_strand_id
1 'polypeptide(L)' 'MEAVHLNIEGMTCEHCVRAIDTRLRKTPGVHVDKVVVGAVDLHYDRSKISLDEISELISDEG' A
#
# COMPACT_ATOMS: atom_id res chain seq x y z
N MET A 1 -1.88 12.58 -9.71
CA MET A 1 -1.74 11.48 -8.73
C MET A 1 -1.91 12.01 -7.32
N GLU A 2 -2.51 11.23 -6.46
CA GLU A 2 -2.76 11.67 -5.10
C GLU A 2 -1.82 10.97 -4.11
N ALA A 3 -1.22 11.76 -3.24
CA ALA A 3 -0.37 11.23 -2.16
C ALA A 3 -1.27 10.80 -1.01
N VAL A 4 -0.98 9.65 -0.44
CA VAL A 4 -1.73 9.15 0.71
C VAL A 4 -0.78 8.45 1.69
N HIS A 5 -1.08 8.62 2.97
CA HIS A 5 -0.37 7.95 4.05
C HIS A 5 -1.37 7.00 4.73
N LEU A 6 -1.07 5.72 4.70
CA LEU A 6 -1.94 4.70 5.29
C LEU A 6 -1.30 4.10 6.53
N ASN A 7 -2.06 4.03 7.60
CA ASN A 7 -1.65 3.33 8.82
C ASN A 7 -2.18 1.91 8.76
N ILE A 8 -1.31 0.95 9.02
CA ILE A 8 -1.65 -0.47 8.92
C ILE A 8 -1.53 -1.11 10.28
N GLU A 9 -2.67 -1.47 10.85
CA GLU A 9 -2.71 -2.16 12.14
C GLU A 9 -2.32 -3.62 11.96
N GLY A 10 -1.61 -4.16 12.95
CA GLY A 10 -1.20 -5.56 12.95
C GLY A 10 0.02 -5.87 12.10
N MET A 11 0.58 -4.88 11.42
CA MET A 11 1.83 -5.08 10.69
C MET A 11 3.00 -5.02 11.67
N THR A 12 3.53 -6.19 12.03
CA THR A 12 4.56 -6.28 13.05
C THR A 12 5.84 -6.95 12.59
N CYS A 13 5.96 -7.34 11.32
CA CYS A 13 7.13 -8.06 10.83
C CYS A 13 7.58 -7.55 9.46
N GLU A 14 8.86 -7.77 9.15
CA GLU A 14 9.44 -7.37 7.88
C GLU A 14 8.83 -8.10 6.69
N HIS A 15 8.39 -9.33 6.88
CA HIS A 15 7.74 -10.09 5.81
C HIS A 15 6.45 -9.42 5.37
N CYS A 16 5.69 -8.87 6.31
CA CYS A 16 4.48 -8.13 6.01
C CYS A 16 4.80 -6.87 5.21
N VAL A 17 5.84 -6.14 5.59
CA VAL A 17 6.29 -4.94 4.88
C VAL A 17 6.65 -5.30 3.43
N ARG A 18 7.43 -6.35 3.23
CA ARG A 18 7.84 -6.78 1.90
C ARG A 18 6.68 -7.24 1.04
N ALA A 19 5.75 -7.99 1.63
CA ALA A 19 4.57 -8.48 0.91
C ALA A 19 3.73 -7.32 0.41
N ILE A 20 3.48 -6.34 1.26
CA ILE A 20 2.70 -5.16 0.90
C ILE A 20 3.43 -4.32 -0.15
N ASP A 21 4.72 -4.08 0.04
CA ASP A 21 5.52 -3.33 -0.91
C ASP A 21 5.49 -3.99 -2.30
N THR A 22 5.74 -5.29 -2.36
CA THR A 22 5.74 -6.05 -3.61
C THR A 22 4.36 -5.99 -4.28
N ARG A 23 3.30 -6.19 -3.50
CA ARG A 23 1.94 -6.17 -4.03
C ARG A 23 1.58 -4.82 -4.61
N LEU A 24 1.90 -3.75 -3.88
CA LEU A 24 1.57 -2.39 -4.33
C LEU A 24 2.38 -2.00 -5.56
N ARG A 25 3.64 -2.40 -5.64
CA ARG A 25 4.48 -2.10 -6.81
C ARG A 25 3.99 -2.80 -8.07
N LYS A 26 3.33 -3.94 -7.93
CA LYS A 26 2.75 -4.68 -9.05
C LYS A 26 1.37 -4.15 -9.46
N THR A 27 0.79 -3.27 -8.67
CA THR A 27 -0.55 -2.75 -8.93
C THR A 27 -0.48 -1.56 -9.87
N PRO A 28 -1.14 -1.61 -11.04
CA PRO A 28 -1.18 -0.47 -11.96
C PRO A 28 -1.81 0.75 -11.30
N GLY A 29 -1.24 1.92 -11.54
CA GLY A 29 -1.76 3.16 -11.00
C GLY A 29 -1.29 3.50 -9.60
N VAL A 30 -0.43 2.68 -9.00
CA VAL A 30 0.12 2.92 -7.67
C VAL A 30 1.63 3.10 -7.76
N HIS A 31 2.14 4.15 -7.09
CA HIS A 31 3.57 4.39 -6.94
C HIS A 31 3.89 4.44 -5.45
N VAL A 32 4.72 3.50 -5.00
CA VAL A 32 5.10 3.41 -3.59
C VAL A 32 6.26 4.36 -3.33
N ASP A 33 6.09 5.26 -2.36
CA ASP A 33 7.14 6.18 -1.95
C ASP A 33 7.96 5.59 -0.80
N LYS A 34 7.27 5.05 0.21
CA LYS A 34 7.93 4.51 1.39
C LYS A 34 7.02 3.50 2.08
N VAL A 35 7.61 2.40 2.50
CA VAL A 35 6.90 1.40 3.32
C VAL A 35 7.71 1.18 4.58
N VAL A 36 7.04 1.30 5.73
CA VAL A 36 7.65 1.01 7.04
C VAL A 36 6.68 0.12 7.81
N VAL A 37 7.16 -0.46 8.91
CA VAL A 37 6.29 -1.24 9.79
C VAL A 37 5.17 -0.34 10.29
N GLY A 38 3.94 -0.73 10.01
CA GLY A 38 2.76 -0.02 10.48
C GLY A 38 2.28 1.13 9.60
N ALA A 39 3.00 1.46 8.50
CA ALA A 39 2.57 2.57 7.64
C ALA A 39 3.12 2.45 6.23
N VAL A 40 2.40 3.04 5.28
CA VAL A 40 2.85 3.12 3.89
C VAL A 40 2.49 4.48 3.31
N ASP A 41 3.46 5.07 2.58
CA ASP A 41 3.27 6.31 1.85
C ASP A 41 3.31 5.98 0.36
N LEU A 42 2.30 6.39 -0.37
CA LEU A 42 2.22 6.13 -1.80
C LEU A 42 1.48 7.23 -2.53
N HIS A 43 1.62 7.22 -3.86
CA HIS A 43 0.81 8.03 -4.76
C HIS A 43 -0.02 7.07 -5.62
N TYR A 44 -1.25 7.44 -5.92
CA TYR A 44 -2.08 6.63 -6.80
C TYR A 44 -2.84 7.48 -7.79
N ASP A 45 -3.22 6.87 -8.91
CA ASP A 45 -4.00 7.53 -9.95
C ASP A 45 -5.46 7.13 -9.78
N ARG A 46 -6.27 8.09 -9.39
CA ARG A 46 -7.71 7.88 -9.12
C ARG A 46 -8.48 7.37 -10.33
N SER A 47 -7.97 7.61 -11.53
CA SER A 47 -8.62 7.11 -12.73
C SER A 47 -8.32 5.64 -13.01
N LYS A 48 -7.35 5.06 -12.32
CA LYS A 48 -6.94 3.67 -12.52
C LYS A 48 -7.29 2.77 -11.33
N ILE A 49 -7.24 3.31 -10.13
CA ILE A 49 -7.48 2.54 -8.90
C ILE A 49 -8.07 3.46 -7.85
N SER A 50 -8.88 2.91 -6.96
CA SER A 50 -9.47 3.65 -5.85
C SER A 50 -8.72 3.37 -4.55
N LEU A 51 -8.89 4.25 -3.57
CA LEU A 51 -8.32 4.05 -2.25
C LEU A 51 -8.89 2.79 -1.58
N ASP A 52 -10.16 2.49 -1.81
CA ASP A 52 -10.78 1.28 -1.29
C ASP A 52 -10.10 0.02 -1.81
N GLU A 53 -9.75 0.00 -3.09
CA GLU A 53 -9.03 -1.12 -3.69
C GLU A 53 -7.65 -1.28 -3.07
N ILE A 54 -6.95 -0.17 -2.84
CA ILE A 54 -5.64 -0.18 -2.19
C ILE A 54 -5.75 -0.74 -0.77
N SER A 55 -6.76 -0.32 -0.03
CA SER A 55 -7.00 -0.81 1.33
C SER A 55 -7.27 -2.31 1.35
N GLU A 56 -8.03 -2.81 0.37
CA GLU A 56 -8.30 -4.24 0.25
C GLU A 56 -7.03 -5.04 -0.04
N LEU A 57 -6.16 -4.53 -0.90
CA LEU A 57 -4.89 -5.18 -1.21
C LEU A 57 -4.03 -5.31 0.04
N ILE A 58 -3.99 -4.26 0.85
CA ILE A 58 -3.22 -4.26 2.10
C ILE A 58 -3.82 -5.25 3.09
N SER A 59 -5.14 -5.29 3.21
CA SER A 59 -5.82 -6.23 4.10
C SER A 59 -5.58 -7.67 3.70
N ASP A 60 -5.54 -7.96 2.41
CA ASP A 60 -5.31 -9.32 1.91
C ASP A 60 -3.91 -9.83 2.27
N GLU A 61 -2.92 -8.94 2.30
CA GLU A 61 -1.55 -9.32 2.64
C GLU A 61 -1.30 -9.35 4.15
N GLY A 62 -2.07 -8.63 4.88
CA GLY A 62 -1.98 -8.56 6.33
C GLY A 62 -3.03 -9.38 6.98
#